data_cc6f0057cfcab01db2634ec0e1b33d97
#
_entry.id   cc6f0057cfcab01db2634ec0e1b33d97
#
_cell.length_a   1.000
_cell.length_b   1.000
_cell.length_c   1.000
_cell.angle_alpha   90.00
_cell.angle_beta   90.00
_cell.angle_gamma   90.00
#
_symmetry.space_group_name_H-M   'P 1'
#
loop_
_entity.id
_entity.type
_entity.pdbx_description
1 polymer ?
#
loop_
_entity_poly.entity_id
_entity_poly.type
_entity_poly.pdbx_seq_one_letter_code
_entity_poly.pdbx_strand_id
1 'polypeptide(L)'
;DNTTAHLISDMERLRESLAVDRWLVFGGSWGSTLALAYAETHPDAVSELVVRGVFLLRRKELAWFYQYGACVLFPDQWERFLAPISVAERHDLLGAYHRRLTGDDKEVMLEAARAWSYWEGATCHLLPDPAHTLPFEQTKFAIALARIEAHYFVNAGFFESENQVLDGVD
;
A
#
# COMPACT_ATOMS: atom_id res chain seq x y z
N ASP A 1 16.37 -3.22 -6.54
CA ASP A 1 15.89 -1.85 -6.39
C ASP A 1 14.42 -1.81 -6.82
N ASN A 2 13.54 -1.44 -5.91
CA ASN A 2 12.10 -1.36 -6.15
C ASN A 2 11.59 -0.10 -5.47
N THR A 3 11.50 1.00 -6.22
CA THR A 3 11.03 2.31 -5.77
C THR A 3 9.93 2.81 -6.71
N THR A 4 9.20 3.83 -6.32
CA THR A 4 8.16 4.46 -7.17
C THR A 4 8.75 4.92 -8.50
N ALA A 5 9.95 5.51 -8.50
CA ALA A 5 10.63 5.93 -9.73
C ALA A 5 10.95 4.75 -10.67
N HIS A 6 11.32 3.58 -10.13
CA HIS A 6 11.54 2.39 -10.96
C HIS A 6 10.22 1.90 -11.58
N LEU A 7 9.11 1.90 -10.82
CA LEU A 7 7.80 1.52 -11.36
C LEU A 7 7.34 2.47 -12.47
N ILE A 8 7.52 3.78 -12.29
CA ILE A 8 7.22 4.79 -13.32
C ILE A 8 8.05 4.54 -14.59
N SER A 9 9.36 4.29 -14.43
CA SER A 9 10.24 3.97 -15.55
C SER A 9 9.81 2.67 -16.27
N ASP A 10 9.39 1.65 -15.53
CA ASP A 10 8.93 0.40 -16.13
C ASP A 10 7.58 0.57 -16.86
N MET A 11 6.69 1.44 -16.38
CA MET A 11 5.46 1.81 -17.08
C MET A 11 5.78 2.47 -18.44
N GLU A 12 6.73 3.42 -18.50
CA GLU A 12 7.15 4.04 -19.74
C GLU A 12 7.78 3.03 -20.72
N ARG A 13 8.67 2.18 -20.23
CA ARG A 13 9.25 1.12 -21.07
C ARG A 13 8.18 0.19 -21.65
N LEU A 14 7.15 -0.12 -20.87
CA LEU A 14 6.04 -0.93 -21.34
C LEU A 14 5.23 -0.18 -22.40
N ARG A 15 4.86 1.08 -22.15
CA ARG A 15 4.13 1.93 -23.09
C ARG A 15 4.85 2.03 -24.44
N GLU A 16 6.15 2.33 -24.39
CA GLU A 16 6.99 2.42 -25.60
C GLU A 16 7.09 1.08 -26.33
N SER A 17 7.27 -0.02 -25.61
CA SER A 17 7.37 -1.36 -26.21
C SER A 17 6.09 -1.80 -26.91
N LEU A 18 4.94 -1.28 -26.47
CA LEU A 18 3.62 -1.51 -27.10
C LEU A 18 3.29 -0.49 -28.18
N ALA A 19 4.19 0.47 -28.48
CA ALA A 19 3.99 1.57 -29.42
C ALA A 19 2.67 2.34 -29.14
N VAL A 20 2.36 2.57 -27.86
CA VAL A 20 1.21 3.35 -27.41
C VAL A 20 1.67 4.79 -27.18
N ASP A 21 1.09 5.75 -27.90
CA ASP A 21 1.42 7.16 -27.73
C ASP A 21 0.93 7.70 -26.38
N ARG A 22 -0.34 7.47 -26.08
CA ARG A 22 -0.99 7.88 -24.84
C ARG A 22 -1.94 6.79 -24.38
N TRP A 23 -2.09 6.61 -23.09
CA TRP A 23 -3.02 5.65 -22.51
C TRP A 23 -3.85 6.24 -21.37
N LEU A 24 -5.01 5.65 -21.15
CA LEU A 24 -5.78 5.87 -19.94
C LEU A 24 -5.09 5.16 -18.78
N VAL A 25 -4.84 5.90 -17.71
CA VAL A 25 -4.27 5.35 -16.46
C VAL A 25 -5.37 5.18 -15.42
N PHE A 26 -5.50 3.94 -14.92
CA PHE A 26 -6.44 3.61 -13.84
C PHE A 26 -5.67 3.14 -12.61
N GLY A 27 -5.96 3.72 -11.44
CA GLY A 27 -5.32 3.33 -10.19
C GLY A 27 -6.25 3.39 -8.98
N GLY A 28 -6.15 2.39 -8.09
CA GLY A 28 -6.88 2.35 -6.83
C GLY A 28 -5.94 2.18 -5.62
N SER A 29 -6.25 2.83 -4.48
CA SER A 29 -5.44 2.77 -3.27
C SER A 29 -3.97 3.17 -3.55
N TRP A 30 -2.97 2.35 -3.23
CA TRP A 30 -1.58 2.55 -3.65
C TRP A 30 -1.44 2.80 -5.15
N GLY A 31 -2.25 2.13 -5.98
CA GLY A 31 -2.29 2.38 -7.42
C GLY A 31 -2.73 3.79 -7.78
N SER A 32 -3.51 4.49 -6.95
CA SER A 32 -3.83 5.91 -7.18
C SER A 32 -2.62 6.81 -6.92
N THR A 33 -1.80 6.51 -5.93
CA THR A 33 -0.53 7.20 -5.68
C THR A 33 0.40 7.06 -6.88
N LEU A 34 0.58 5.82 -7.37
CA LEU A 34 1.44 5.54 -8.52
C LEU A 34 0.89 6.19 -9.81
N ALA A 35 -0.42 6.14 -10.02
CA ALA A 35 -1.06 6.73 -11.18
C ALA A 35 -0.92 8.26 -11.23
N LEU A 36 -1.07 8.93 -10.09
CA LEU A 36 -0.85 10.37 -9.96
C LEU A 36 0.63 10.72 -10.20
N ALA A 37 1.55 10.07 -9.50
CA ALA A 37 2.99 10.29 -9.67
C ALA A 37 3.47 10.03 -11.11
N TYR A 38 2.90 9.03 -11.79
CA TYR A 38 3.15 8.78 -13.19
C TYR A 38 2.64 9.91 -14.08
N ALA A 39 1.39 10.37 -13.88
CA ALA A 39 0.80 11.44 -14.67
C ALA A 39 1.53 12.78 -14.51
N GLU A 40 2.00 13.08 -13.30
CA GLU A 40 2.84 14.26 -13.01
C GLU A 40 4.21 14.19 -13.71
N THR A 41 4.79 12.99 -13.77
CA THR A 41 6.11 12.80 -14.39
C THR A 41 6.04 12.73 -15.92
N HIS A 42 4.97 12.17 -16.45
CA HIS A 42 4.75 11.93 -17.90
C HIS A 42 3.37 12.42 -18.37
N PRO A 43 3.04 13.71 -18.23
CA PRO A 43 1.71 14.23 -18.56
C PRO A 43 1.32 14.00 -20.03
N ASP A 44 2.28 14.05 -20.95
CA ASP A 44 2.05 13.83 -22.36
C ASP A 44 1.71 12.37 -22.72
N ALA A 45 2.05 11.43 -21.86
CA ALA A 45 1.76 10.00 -22.03
C ALA A 45 0.37 9.59 -21.50
N VAL A 46 -0.33 10.47 -20.79
CA VAL A 46 -1.64 10.20 -20.17
C VAL A 46 -2.75 10.86 -20.98
N SER A 47 -3.70 10.07 -21.48
CA SER A 47 -4.91 10.59 -22.16
C SER A 47 -6.01 10.91 -21.14
N GLU A 48 -6.25 10.03 -20.21
CA GLU A 48 -7.21 10.16 -19.10
C GLU A 48 -6.65 9.52 -17.83
N LEU A 49 -7.06 10.05 -16.68
CA LEU A 49 -6.71 9.53 -15.38
C LEU A 49 -7.95 9.18 -14.57
N VAL A 50 -8.07 7.92 -14.16
CA VAL A 50 -9.16 7.45 -13.31
C VAL A 50 -8.58 6.91 -12.02
N VAL A 51 -8.89 7.56 -10.90
CA VAL A 51 -8.43 7.15 -9.57
C VAL A 51 -9.60 6.83 -8.65
N ARG A 52 -9.44 5.80 -7.81
CA ARG A 52 -10.42 5.43 -6.79
C ARG A 52 -9.74 5.16 -5.46
N GLY A 53 -10.47 5.39 -4.33
CA GLY A 53 -9.88 5.21 -3.00
C GLY A 53 -8.54 5.97 -2.91
N VAL A 54 -8.58 7.26 -3.26
CA VAL A 54 -7.38 8.09 -3.42
C VAL A 54 -6.53 8.06 -2.16
N PHE A 55 -5.28 7.70 -2.33
CA PHE A 55 -4.26 7.62 -1.30
C PHE A 55 -3.02 8.37 -1.80
N LEU A 56 -2.53 9.32 -1.03
CA LEU A 56 -1.39 10.16 -1.39
C LEU A 56 -0.10 9.79 -0.65
N LEU A 57 -0.16 8.70 0.11
CA LEU A 57 0.95 8.17 0.91
C LEU A 57 1.51 9.14 1.96
N ARG A 58 0.73 10.12 2.39
CA ARG A 58 1.15 11.04 3.44
C ARG A 58 1.22 10.32 4.78
N ARG A 59 2.13 10.76 5.63
CA ARG A 59 2.31 10.18 6.98
C ARG A 59 1.02 10.13 7.79
N LYS A 60 0.18 11.18 7.69
CA LYS A 60 -1.11 11.22 8.38
C LYS A 60 -2.10 10.16 7.90
N GLU A 61 -2.07 9.80 6.62
CA GLU A 61 -2.93 8.76 6.05
C GLU A 61 -2.49 7.38 6.51
N LEU A 62 -1.18 7.11 6.48
CA LEU A 62 -0.60 5.89 7.02
C LEU A 62 -0.87 5.74 8.53
N ALA A 63 -0.66 6.80 9.30
CA ALA A 63 -0.92 6.80 10.73
C ALA A 63 -2.41 6.59 11.05
N TRP A 64 -3.30 7.21 10.27
CA TRP A 64 -4.74 7.00 10.44
C TRP A 64 -5.12 5.53 10.20
N PHE A 65 -4.57 4.90 9.17
CA PHE A 65 -4.94 3.56 8.77
C PHE A 65 -4.27 2.46 9.62
N TYR A 66 -2.97 2.63 9.96
CA TYR A 66 -2.16 1.59 10.61
C TYR A 66 -1.81 1.88 12.06
N GLN A 67 -2.22 3.02 12.65
CA GLN A 67 -1.80 3.35 14.01
C GLN A 67 -2.96 3.75 14.94
N TYR A 68 -3.95 4.56 14.52
CA TYR A 68 -4.91 5.11 15.48
C TYR A 68 -6.34 5.37 14.99
N GLY A 69 -6.61 5.47 13.70
CA GLY A 69 -7.91 5.96 13.18
C GLY A 69 -8.85 4.84 12.75
N ALA A 70 -8.46 4.02 11.77
CA ALA A 70 -9.30 2.96 11.22
C ALA A 70 -9.70 1.91 12.27
N CYS A 71 -8.93 1.73 13.32
CA CYS A 71 -9.25 0.86 14.45
C CYS A 71 -10.58 1.21 15.16
N VAL A 72 -11.02 2.48 15.07
CA VAL A 72 -12.31 2.91 15.64
C VAL A 72 -13.48 2.36 14.82
N LEU A 73 -13.29 2.19 13.52
CA LEU A 73 -14.31 1.64 12.61
C LEU A 73 -14.32 0.12 12.58
N PHE A 74 -13.16 -0.51 12.81
CA PHE A 74 -12.95 -1.94 12.70
C PHE A 74 -12.26 -2.51 13.96
N PRO A 75 -12.87 -2.40 15.16
CA PRO A 75 -12.21 -2.77 16.42
C PRO A 75 -11.86 -4.25 16.51
N ASP A 76 -12.74 -5.15 16.04
CA ASP A 76 -12.54 -6.60 16.12
C ASP A 76 -11.37 -7.03 15.21
N GLN A 77 -11.27 -6.45 14.02
CA GLN A 77 -10.19 -6.70 13.05
C GLN A 77 -8.88 -6.12 13.54
N TRP A 78 -8.95 -5.00 14.28
CA TRP A 78 -7.79 -4.36 14.88
C TRP A 78 -7.11 -5.23 15.93
N GLU A 79 -7.87 -5.97 16.74
CA GLU A 79 -7.30 -6.91 17.71
C GLU A 79 -6.45 -7.98 17.01
N ARG A 80 -6.93 -8.50 15.89
CA ARG A 80 -6.17 -9.47 15.08
C ARG A 80 -4.93 -8.82 14.45
N PHE A 81 -5.04 -7.56 14.02
CA PHE A 81 -3.89 -6.80 13.51
C PHE A 81 -2.84 -6.54 14.60
N LEU A 82 -3.23 -6.32 15.84
CA LEU A 82 -2.30 -6.14 16.96
C LEU A 82 -1.67 -7.44 17.48
N ALA A 83 -2.27 -8.59 17.21
CA ALA A 83 -1.88 -9.85 17.84
C ALA A 83 -0.39 -10.23 17.68
N PRO A 84 0.24 -10.10 16.48
CA PRO A 84 1.65 -10.45 16.33
C PRO A 84 2.61 -9.39 16.90
N ILE A 85 2.10 -8.24 17.40
CA ILE A 85 2.93 -7.12 17.86
C ILE A 85 2.91 -7.01 19.37
N SER A 86 4.08 -7.08 19.99
CA SER A 86 4.22 -6.91 21.44
C SER A 86 3.75 -5.52 21.88
N VAL A 87 3.19 -5.41 23.08
CA VAL A 87 2.70 -4.14 23.63
C VAL A 87 3.77 -3.03 23.59
N ALA A 88 5.01 -3.40 23.84
CA ALA A 88 6.14 -2.46 23.84
C ALA A 88 6.43 -1.83 22.46
N GLU A 89 6.05 -2.53 21.37
CA GLU A 89 6.29 -2.08 19.99
C GLU A 89 5.08 -1.40 19.35
N ARG A 90 3.91 -1.39 20.00
CA ARG A 90 2.67 -0.85 19.43
C ARG A 90 2.66 0.66 19.25
N HIS A 91 3.68 1.35 19.72
CA HIS A 91 3.86 2.79 19.45
C HIS A 91 4.31 3.06 18.00
N ASP A 92 4.82 2.05 17.28
CA ASP A 92 5.23 2.11 15.88
C ASP A 92 4.86 0.80 15.18
N LEU A 93 3.57 0.65 14.84
CA LEU A 93 3.06 -0.59 14.23
C LEU A 93 3.66 -0.84 12.86
N LEU A 94 3.78 0.19 12.04
CA LEU A 94 4.34 0.05 10.69
C LEU A 94 5.78 -0.45 10.72
N GLY A 95 6.64 0.14 11.55
CA GLY A 95 8.02 -0.31 11.72
C GLY A 95 8.10 -1.71 12.37
N ALA A 96 7.22 -2.02 13.33
CA ALA A 96 7.18 -3.33 13.96
C ALA A 96 6.80 -4.45 12.98
N TYR A 97 5.84 -4.19 12.10
CA TYR A 97 5.47 -5.10 11.01
C TYR A 97 6.60 -5.25 10.00
N HIS A 98 7.21 -4.17 9.56
CA HIS A 98 8.31 -4.21 8.60
C HIS A 98 9.47 -5.07 9.10
N ARG A 99 9.86 -4.95 10.38
CA ARG A 99 10.91 -5.78 10.98
C ARG A 99 10.58 -7.28 10.93
N ARG A 100 9.32 -7.66 11.19
CA ARG A 100 8.86 -9.06 11.11
C ARG A 100 8.82 -9.58 9.69
N LEU A 101 8.31 -8.78 8.78
CA LEU A 101 8.16 -9.15 7.36
C LEU A 101 9.50 -9.28 6.63
N THR A 102 10.56 -8.62 7.12
CA THR A 102 11.90 -8.66 6.52
C THR A 102 12.91 -9.48 7.33
N GLY A 103 12.51 -10.00 8.51
CA GLY A 103 13.35 -10.85 9.35
C GLY A 103 13.52 -12.27 8.79
N ASP A 104 14.45 -13.01 9.39
CA ASP A 104 14.82 -14.36 8.94
C ASP A 104 13.88 -15.46 9.47
N ASP A 105 13.11 -15.18 10.53
CA ASP A 105 12.16 -16.13 11.12
C ASP A 105 10.90 -16.24 10.25
N LYS A 106 10.77 -17.38 9.58
CA LYS A 106 9.67 -17.64 8.64
C LYS A 106 8.30 -17.73 9.32
N GLU A 107 8.24 -18.19 10.56
CA GLU A 107 6.98 -18.33 11.29
C GLU A 107 6.49 -16.95 11.70
N VAL A 108 7.36 -16.13 12.28
CA VAL A 108 7.08 -14.73 12.63
C VAL A 108 6.70 -13.91 11.41
N MET A 109 7.41 -14.06 10.30
CA MET A 109 7.12 -13.39 9.04
C MET A 109 5.74 -13.77 8.51
N LEU A 110 5.39 -15.06 8.55
CA LEU A 110 4.12 -15.56 8.05
C LEU A 110 2.94 -15.10 8.91
N GLU A 111 3.09 -15.10 10.23
CA GLU A 111 2.08 -14.59 11.16
C GLU A 111 1.82 -13.10 10.90
N ALA A 112 2.87 -12.29 10.81
CA ALA A 112 2.76 -10.87 10.50
C ALA A 112 2.12 -10.64 9.13
N ALA A 113 2.52 -11.37 8.10
CA ALA A 113 1.96 -11.24 6.77
C ALA A 113 0.46 -11.54 6.71
N ARG A 114 0.01 -12.58 7.41
CA ARG A 114 -1.42 -12.93 7.50
C ARG A 114 -2.23 -11.88 8.25
N ALA A 115 -1.71 -11.36 9.35
CA ALA A 115 -2.40 -10.33 10.12
C ALA A 115 -2.51 -9.01 9.33
N TRP A 116 -1.44 -8.59 8.66
CA TRP A 116 -1.44 -7.44 7.76
C TRP A 116 -2.44 -7.60 6.63
N SER A 117 -2.32 -8.68 5.88
CA SER A 117 -3.16 -8.94 4.71
C SER A 117 -4.65 -9.07 5.08
N TYR A 118 -4.95 -9.69 6.23
CA TYR A 118 -6.32 -9.73 6.74
C TYR A 118 -6.87 -8.34 7.07
N TRP A 119 -6.05 -7.47 7.69
CA TRP A 119 -6.42 -6.08 7.98
C TRP A 119 -6.80 -5.34 6.70
N GLU A 120 -5.96 -5.44 5.65
CA GLU A 120 -6.24 -4.86 4.34
C GLU A 120 -7.57 -5.36 3.76
N GLY A 121 -7.76 -6.66 3.71
CA GLY A 121 -8.99 -7.25 3.16
C GLY A 121 -10.25 -6.89 3.95
N ALA A 122 -10.15 -6.89 5.28
CA ALA A 122 -11.29 -6.63 6.15
C ALA A 122 -11.74 -5.16 6.15
N THR A 123 -10.81 -4.23 5.91
CA THR A 123 -11.10 -2.78 5.87
C THR A 123 -11.50 -2.26 4.49
N CYS A 124 -11.41 -3.07 3.43
CA CYS A 124 -11.89 -2.71 2.10
C CYS A 124 -13.41 -2.50 2.02
N HIS A 125 -14.17 -3.05 2.95
CA HIS A 125 -15.62 -2.97 2.99
C HIS A 125 -16.11 -2.61 4.39
N LEU A 126 -17.11 -1.73 4.48
CA LEU A 126 -17.69 -1.34 5.77
C LEU A 126 -18.45 -2.51 6.43
N LEU A 127 -19.12 -3.33 5.64
CA LEU A 127 -19.81 -4.52 6.13
C LEU A 127 -18.93 -5.76 5.93
N PRO A 128 -18.74 -6.58 6.98
CA PRO A 128 -17.95 -7.81 6.88
C PRO A 128 -18.52 -8.74 5.80
N ASP A 129 -17.66 -9.16 4.88
CA ASP A 129 -17.97 -10.20 3.89
C ASP A 129 -16.79 -11.18 3.80
N PRO A 130 -16.98 -12.43 4.27
CA PRO A 130 -15.95 -13.44 4.21
C PRO A 130 -15.44 -13.74 2.79
N ALA A 131 -16.29 -13.60 1.77
CA ALA A 131 -15.89 -13.84 0.40
C ALA A 131 -14.81 -12.85 -0.08
N HIS A 132 -14.82 -11.62 0.45
CA HIS A 132 -13.82 -10.61 0.14
C HIS A 132 -12.52 -10.78 0.93
N THR A 133 -12.56 -11.40 2.12
CA THR A 133 -11.33 -11.59 2.93
C THR A 133 -10.57 -12.87 2.58
N LEU A 134 -11.23 -13.90 2.06
CA LEU A 134 -10.59 -15.18 1.71
C LEU A 134 -9.34 -15.06 0.79
N PRO A 135 -9.32 -14.24 -0.27
CA PRO A 135 -8.13 -14.07 -1.08
C PRO A 135 -6.92 -13.55 -0.29
N PHE A 136 -7.17 -12.67 0.68
CA PHE A 136 -6.15 -12.07 1.54
C PHE A 136 -5.56 -13.04 2.57
N GLU A 137 -6.22 -14.16 2.84
CA GLU A 137 -5.73 -15.21 3.73
C GLU A 137 -4.83 -16.24 3.03
N GLN A 138 -4.75 -16.22 1.69
CA GLN A 138 -3.85 -17.09 0.96
C GLN A 138 -2.39 -16.75 1.25
N THR A 139 -1.62 -17.71 1.71
CA THR A 139 -0.25 -17.51 2.22
C THR A 139 0.67 -16.77 1.24
N LYS A 140 0.69 -17.18 -0.03
CA LYS A 140 1.56 -16.53 -1.03
C LYS A 140 1.16 -15.07 -1.29
N PHE A 141 -0.15 -14.83 -1.37
CA PHE A 141 -0.69 -13.48 -1.55
C PHE A 141 -0.40 -12.60 -0.35
N ALA A 142 -0.69 -13.10 0.87
CA ALA A 142 -0.45 -12.36 2.11
C ALA A 142 1.01 -11.93 2.27
N ILE A 143 1.96 -12.83 1.99
CA ILE A 143 3.40 -12.51 2.08
C ILE A 143 3.78 -11.44 1.04
N ALA A 144 3.32 -11.58 -0.20
CA ALA A 144 3.65 -10.64 -1.26
C ALA A 144 3.07 -9.25 -0.96
N LEU A 145 1.78 -9.17 -0.64
CA LEU A 145 1.09 -7.93 -0.31
C LEU A 145 1.78 -7.21 0.87
N ALA A 146 1.87 -7.88 2.02
CA ALA A 146 2.40 -7.26 3.23
C ALA A 146 3.85 -6.77 3.07
N ARG A 147 4.72 -7.56 2.40
CA ARG A 147 6.11 -7.17 2.19
C ARG A 147 6.25 -5.99 1.24
N ILE A 148 5.48 -5.97 0.16
CA ILE A 148 5.51 -4.86 -0.81
C ILE A 148 4.98 -3.58 -0.16
N GLU A 149 3.81 -3.62 0.47
CA GLU A 149 3.22 -2.44 1.10
C GLU A 149 4.10 -1.89 2.22
N ALA A 150 4.54 -2.76 3.16
CA ALA A 150 5.43 -2.33 4.24
C ALA A 150 6.72 -1.70 3.71
N HIS A 151 7.31 -2.24 2.63
CA HIS A 151 8.49 -1.68 1.98
C HIS A 151 8.25 -0.24 1.48
N TYR A 152 7.15 -0.01 0.77
CA TYR A 152 6.82 1.33 0.28
C TYR A 152 6.45 2.28 1.42
N PHE A 153 5.69 1.81 2.41
CA PHE A 153 5.16 2.67 3.46
C PHE A 153 6.23 3.14 4.45
N VAL A 154 7.16 2.27 4.87
CA VAL A 154 8.26 2.70 5.77
C VAL A 154 9.24 3.64 5.07
N ASN A 155 9.32 3.58 3.74
CA ASN A 155 10.17 4.44 2.94
C ASN A 155 9.41 5.64 2.34
N ALA A 156 8.21 5.96 2.85
CA ALA A 156 7.36 7.07 2.37
C ALA A 156 7.19 7.07 0.84
N GLY A 157 7.05 5.87 0.22
CA GLY A 157 6.95 5.72 -1.23
C GLY A 157 8.18 6.12 -2.03
N PHE A 158 9.29 6.37 -1.35
CA PHE A 158 10.52 6.92 -1.95
C PHE A 158 10.31 8.30 -2.59
N PHE A 159 9.34 9.07 -2.09
CA PHE A 159 9.12 10.45 -2.47
C PHE A 159 10.08 11.39 -1.72
N GLU A 160 10.44 12.52 -2.35
CA GLU A 160 11.35 13.51 -1.78
C GLU A 160 10.68 14.35 -0.68
N SER A 161 9.36 14.54 -0.76
CA SER A 161 8.55 15.25 0.24
C SER A 161 7.25 14.53 0.53
N GLU A 162 6.69 14.77 1.72
CA GLU A 162 5.43 14.17 2.17
C GLU A 162 4.22 14.56 1.29
N ASN A 163 4.26 15.73 0.69
CA ASN A 163 3.17 16.24 -0.14
C ASN A 163 3.48 16.21 -1.64
N GLN A 164 4.53 15.52 -2.08
CA GLN A 164 4.98 15.55 -3.47
C GLN A 164 3.83 15.33 -4.46
N VAL A 165 3.03 14.27 -4.25
CA VAL A 165 1.88 13.96 -5.13
C VAL A 165 0.78 15.01 -5.04
N LEU A 166 0.58 15.66 -3.89
CA LEU A 166 -0.44 16.69 -3.72
C LEU A 166 -0.01 18.01 -4.37
N ASP A 167 1.27 18.34 -4.23
CA ASP A 167 1.84 19.60 -4.73
C ASP A 167 2.00 19.59 -6.25
N GLY A 168 1.98 18.40 -6.88
CA GLY A 168 2.07 18.21 -8.32
C GLY A 168 0.72 18.28 -9.07
N VAL A 169 -0.39 18.43 -8.36
CA VAL A 169 -1.75 18.49 -8.96
C VAL A 169 -2.14 19.94 -9.28
N ASP A 170 -1.43 20.62 -10.17
CA ASP A 170 -1.79 21.97 -10.68
C ASP A 170 -2.37 21.92 -12.11
#